data_3161975bbaaa0e66fac1b240ff363476
#
_entry.id   3161975bbaaa0e66fac1b240ff363476
#
_cell.length_a   1.000
_cell.length_b   1.000
_cell.length_c   1.000
_cell.angle_alpha   90.00
_cell.angle_beta   90.00
_cell.angle_gamma   90.00
#
_symmetry.space_group_name_H-M   'P 1'
#
loop_
_entity.id
_entity.type
_entity.pdbx_description
1 polymer ?
#
loop_
_entity_poly.entity_id
_entity_poly.type
_entity_poly.pdbx_seq_one_letter_code
_entity_poly.pdbx_strand_id
1 'polypeptide(L)'
;MAWLLAGCTPAVKPQLGFFYNEDGTFSPGFDSIRQPQGIVFDMKAGADSSWCYVLSLQEFNLPLTDVSSVLDGVASPDSLCGEENTKVWVKSLGKDSPIVNRMRSMGKEWFVPSVGEWRLLRKSYDRLFAMLDTVPQARQIGMNNYWSSTPEPDPAYPHYGITYDLYGDRYADSNKSDSCLVRFMLRVKLDK
;
A
#
# COMPACT_ATOMS: atom_id res chain seq x y z
N MET A 1 -46.61 -14.10 -2.62
CA MET A 1 -45.26 -13.89 -3.12
C MET A 1 -44.85 -12.45 -2.84
N ALA A 2 -44.01 -12.23 -1.82
CA ALA A 2 -43.51 -10.90 -1.49
C ALA A 2 -42.17 -10.73 -2.21
N TRP A 3 -42.09 -9.78 -3.13
CA TRP A 3 -40.87 -9.37 -3.76
C TRP A 3 -40.07 -8.51 -2.74
N LEU A 4 -39.00 -9.06 -2.19
CA LEU A 4 -38.00 -8.30 -1.49
C LEU A 4 -37.32 -7.41 -2.52
N LEU A 5 -37.67 -6.12 -2.54
CA LEU A 5 -36.89 -5.07 -3.20
C LEU A 5 -35.55 -5.01 -2.49
N ALA A 6 -34.52 -5.59 -3.10
CA ALA A 6 -33.14 -5.33 -2.70
C ALA A 6 -32.89 -3.83 -2.88
N GLY A 7 -33.03 -3.07 -1.80
CA GLY A 7 -32.73 -1.65 -1.78
C GLY A 7 -31.27 -1.46 -2.12
N CYS A 8 -31.00 -0.88 -3.29
CA CYS A 8 -29.66 -0.45 -3.69
C CYS A 8 -29.27 0.69 -2.73
N THR A 9 -28.53 0.37 -1.68
CA THR A 9 -27.97 1.39 -0.80
C THR A 9 -27.02 2.25 -1.64
N PRO A 10 -27.16 3.58 -1.70
CA PRO A 10 -26.29 4.40 -2.51
C PRO A 10 -24.82 4.17 -2.06
N ALA A 11 -23.93 4.04 -3.04
CA ALA A 11 -22.51 3.86 -2.78
C ALA A 11 -21.99 5.01 -1.92
N VAL A 12 -21.41 4.70 -0.79
CA VAL A 12 -20.83 5.69 0.12
C VAL A 12 -19.58 6.25 -0.54
N LYS A 13 -19.54 7.57 -0.77
CA LYS A 13 -18.35 8.23 -1.31
C LYS A 13 -17.22 8.18 -0.28
N PRO A 14 -16.01 7.78 -0.67
CA PRO A 14 -14.88 7.71 0.25
C PRO A 14 -14.51 9.11 0.78
N GLN A 15 -13.98 9.11 1.99
CA GLN A 15 -13.37 10.26 2.64
C GLN A 15 -12.09 9.81 3.34
N LEU A 16 -11.25 10.77 3.71
CA LEU A 16 -10.04 10.48 4.49
C LEU A 16 -10.44 9.81 5.82
N GLY A 17 -9.80 8.68 6.12
CA GLY A 17 -10.08 7.87 7.29
C GLY A 17 -11.19 6.82 7.10
N PHE A 18 -11.86 6.76 5.95
CA PHE A 18 -12.82 5.69 5.67
C PHE A 18 -12.11 4.36 5.45
N PHE A 19 -12.77 3.29 5.82
CA PHE A 19 -12.31 1.94 5.54
C PHE A 19 -12.70 1.52 4.13
N TYR A 20 -11.77 0.86 3.45
CA TYR A 20 -11.98 0.15 2.21
C TYR A 20 -12.24 -1.31 2.51
N ASN A 21 -13.39 -1.82 2.09
CA ASN A 21 -13.87 -3.16 2.40
C ASN A 21 -13.51 -4.17 1.31
N GLU A 22 -13.60 -5.46 1.62
CA GLU A 22 -13.30 -6.55 0.67
C GLU A 22 -14.18 -6.52 -0.57
N ASP A 23 -15.43 -6.10 -0.45
CA ASP A 23 -16.39 -5.97 -1.55
C ASP A 23 -16.13 -4.72 -2.44
N GLY A 24 -15.11 -3.93 -2.16
CA GLY A 24 -14.78 -2.70 -2.88
C GLY A 24 -15.53 -1.46 -2.41
N THR A 25 -16.39 -1.57 -1.41
CA THR A 25 -17.13 -0.43 -0.85
C THR A 25 -16.32 0.32 0.21
N PHE A 26 -16.84 1.48 0.63
CA PHE A 26 -16.26 2.28 1.70
C PHE A 26 -17.22 2.40 2.88
N SER A 27 -16.67 2.46 4.09
CA SER A 27 -17.44 2.68 5.33
C SER A 27 -16.76 3.71 6.24
N PRO A 28 -17.54 4.57 6.95
CA PRO A 28 -16.98 5.60 7.82
C PRO A 28 -16.36 5.04 9.11
N GLY A 29 -16.69 3.82 9.48
CA GLY A 29 -16.19 3.13 10.68
C GLY A 29 -15.82 1.69 10.38
N PHE A 30 -15.07 1.08 11.32
CA PHE A 30 -14.75 -0.33 11.26
C PHE A 30 -16.02 -1.17 11.37
N ASP A 31 -16.25 -2.05 10.40
CA ASP A 31 -17.35 -3.00 10.36
C ASP A 31 -16.80 -4.40 10.01
N SER A 32 -16.73 -5.28 10.98
CA SER A 32 -16.19 -6.63 10.82
C SER A 32 -16.98 -7.48 9.80
N ILE A 33 -18.27 -7.18 9.59
CA ILE A 33 -19.11 -7.89 8.61
C ILE A 33 -18.65 -7.58 7.19
N ARG A 34 -18.21 -6.35 6.92
CA ARG A 34 -17.73 -5.90 5.61
C ARG A 34 -16.26 -6.26 5.33
N GLN A 35 -15.57 -6.83 6.30
CA GLN A 35 -14.17 -7.25 6.19
C GLN A 35 -13.26 -6.13 5.65
N PRO A 36 -13.01 -5.07 6.43
CA PRO A 36 -12.17 -3.96 5.98
C PRO A 36 -10.75 -4.45 5.64
N GLN A 37 -10.24 -4.00 4.51
CA GLN A 37 -8.92 -4.35 3.99
C GLN A 37 -7.90 -3.24 4.18
N GLY A 38 -8.35 -1.99 4.24
CA GLY A 38 -7.48 -0.83 4.34
C GLY A 38 -8.19 0.44 4.78
N ILE A 39 -7.40 1.52 4.93
CA ILE A 39 -7.86 2.86 5.32
C ILE A 39 -7.47 3.86 4.25
N VAL A 40 -8.40 4.73 3.87
CA VAL A 40 -8.15 5.85 2.95
C VAL A 40 -7.30 6.91 3.65
N PHE A 41 -6.08 7.15 3.15
CA PHE A 41 -5.15 8.11 3.76
C PHE A 41 -4.89 9.35 2.91
N ASP A 42 -5.12 9.28 1.61
CA ASP A 42 -4.99 10.43 0.71
C ASP A 42 -6.05 10.37 -0.40
N MET A 43 -6.41 11.55 -0.91
CA MET A 43 -7.38 11.70 -1.99
C MET A 43 -6.92 12.77 -2.97
N LYS A 44 -6.97 12.46 -4.26
CA LYS A 44 -6.70 13.42 -5.32
C LYS A 44 -7.92 13.61 -6.18
N ALA A 45 -8.39 14.85 -6.27
CA ALA A 45 -9.37 15.26 -7.26
C ALA A 45 -8.67 15.80 -8.50
N GLY A 46 -9.00 15.27 -9.66
CA GLY A 46 -8.53 15.74 -10.96
C GLY A 46 -9.69 16.12 -11.86
N ALA A 47 -9.42 16.87 -12.93
CA ALA A 47 -10.43 17.27 -13.91
C ALA A 47 -11.09 16.04 -14.58
N ASP A 48 -10.27 15.04 -14.91
CA ASP A 48 -10.71 13.86 -15.66
C ASP A 48 -10.88 12.60 -14.78
N SER A 49 -10.20 12.54 -13.63
CA SER A 49 -10.27 11.39 -12.72
C SER A 49 -9.98 11.80 -11.27
N SER A 50 -10.70 11.18 -10.36
CA SER A 50 -10.43 11.29 -8.94
C SER A 50 -9.95 9.94 -8.42
N TRP A 51 -9.07 9.95 -7.43
CA TRP A 51 -8.45 8.77 -6.84
C TRP A 51 -8.44 8.87 -5.33
N CYS A 52 -8.50 7.73 -4.66
CA CYS A 52 -8.05 7.66 -3.27
C CYS A 52 -6.94 6.61 -3.13
N TYR A 53 -6.06 6.88 -2.17
CA TYR A 53 -5.02 5.93 -1.75
C TYR A 53 -5.45 5.26 -0.46
N VAL A 54 -5.33 3.95 -0.44
CA VAL A 54 -5.70 3.08 0.68
C VAL A 54 -4.45 2.40 1.20
N LEU A 55 -4.22 2.45 2.50
CA LEU A 55 -3.18 1.69 3.19
C LEU A 55 -3.76 0.38 3.72
N SER A 56 -3.10 -0.75 3.50
CA SER A 56 -3.53 -2.04 4.04
C SER A 56 -3.57 -2.05 5.57
N LEU A 57 -4.58 -2.70 6.17
CA LEU A 57 -4.63 -2.95 7.62
C LEU A 57 -3.54 -3.92 8.06
N GLN A 58 -3.14 -4.83 7.17
CA GLN A 58 -2.14 -5.85 7.46
C GLN A 58 -0.73 -5.31 7.21
N GLU A 59 0.18 -5.69 8.12
CA GLU A 59 1.61 -5.41 8.05
C GLU A 59 2.37 -6.73 8.15
N PHE A 60 3.44 -6.84 7.36
CA PHE A 60 4.26 -8.03 7.31
C PHE A 60 5.73 -7.67 7.53
N ASN A 61 6.51 -8.63 7.99
CA ASN A 61 7.97 -8.52 8.06
C ASN A 61 8.56 -9.60 7.16
N LEU A 62 9.01 -9.19 5.97
CA LEU A 62 9.39 -10.10 4.89
C LEU A 62 10.67 -9.62 4.21
N PRO A 63 11.51 -10.54 3.72
CA PRO A 63 12.57 -10.18 2.79
C PRO A 63 11.96 -9.82 1.43
N LEU A 64 12.65 -8.93 0.69
CA LEU A 64 12.23 -8.58 -0.65
C LEU A 64 12.42 -9.76 -1.60
N THR A 65 13.62 -10.31 -1.63
CA THR A 65 14.03 -11.49 -2.41
C THR A 65 15.44 -11.91 -2.02
N ASP A 66 15.81 -13.15 -2.29
CA ASP A 66 17.18 -13.65 -2.22
C ASP A 66 17.92 -13.56 -3.57
N VAL A 67 17.21 -13.12 -4.61
CA VAL A 67 17.79 -12.97 -5.95
C VAL A 67 18.61 -11.69 -6.03
N SER A 68 19.90 -11.87 -6.38
CA SER A 68 20.80 -10.76 -6.66
C SER A 68 20.62 -10.29 -8.10
N SER A 69 19.77 -9.30 -8.29
CA SER A 69 19.55 -8.65 -9.58
C SER A 69 19.19 -7.19 -9.40
N VAL A 70 19.58 -6.36 -10.36
CA VAL A 70 19.08 -4.98 -10.43
C VAL A 70 17.58 -5.03 -10.72
N LEU A 71 16.82 -4.28 -9.97
CA LEU A 71 15.40 -4.11 -10.20
C LEU A 71 15.17 -2.83 -11.00
N ASP A 72 14.61 -2.98 -12.17
CA ASP A 72 14.20 -1.85 -12.99
C ASP A 72 13.00 -1.14 -12.37
N GLY A 73 12.79 0.09 -12.81
CA GLY A 73 11.64 0.91 -12.41
C GLY A 73 11.97 2.40 -12.40
N VAL A 74 11.04 3.18 -11.88
CA VAL A 74 11.22 4.62 -11.69
C VAL A 74 11.95 4.87 -10.38
N ALA A 75 13.19 5.33 -10.47
CA ALA A 75 14.08 5.55 -9.31
C ALA A 75 13.87 6.92 -8.61
N SER A 76 13.02 7.79 -9.17
CA SER A 76 12.79 9.10 -8.55
C SER A 76 12.07 8.97 -7.20
N PRO A 77 12.68 9.45 -6.08
CA PRO A 77 12.09 9.33 -4.75
C PRO A 77 10.87 10.24 -4.54
N ASP A 78 10.58 11.14 -5.47
CA ASP A 78 9.41 12.04 -5.38
C ASP A 78 8.23 11.56 -6.25
N SER A 79 8.43 10.50 -7.03
CA SER A 79 7.40 9.96 -7.92
C SER A 79 6.46 9.02 -7.19
N LEU A 80 5.16 9.13 -7.48
CA LEU A 80 4.11 8.21 -7.03
C LEU A 80 4.00 7.05 -8.04
N CYS A 81 5.00 6.19 -8.05
CA CYS A 81 5.20 5.15 -9.06
C CYS A 81 5.19 3.72 -8.48
N GLY A 82 4.69 3.57 -7.26
CA GLY A 82 4.66 2.29 -6.56
C GLY A 82 3.94 1.20 -7.33
N GLU A 83 2.82 1.53 -7.99
CA GLU A 83 2.06 0.58 -8.81
C GLU A 83 2.88 0.11 -10.03
N GLU A 84 3.52 1.03 -10.76
CA GLU A 84 4.35 0.74 -11.91
C GLU A 84 5.58 -0.08 -11.54
N ASN A 85 6.28 0.32 -10.50
CA ASN A 85 7.46 -0.39 -10.00
C ASN A 85 7.09 -1.80 -9.51
N THR A 86 5.97 -1.94 -8.83
CA THR A 86 5.47 -3.25 -8.39
C THR A 86 5.17 -4.18 -9.57
N LYS A 87 4.62 -3.67 -10.67
CA LYS A 87 4.40 -4.44 -11.91
C LYS A 87 5.72 -4.98 -12.46
N VAL A 88 6.79 -4.18 -12.41
CA VAL A 88 8.14 -4.63 -12.79
C VAL A 88 8.63 -5.74 -11.84
N TRP A 89 8.47 -5.59 -10.53
CA TRP A 89 8.84 -6.63 -9.57
C TRP A 89 8.07 -7.94 -9.79
N VAL A 90 6.76 -7.85 -10.05
CA VAL A 90 5.93 -9.02 -10.35
C VAL A 90 6.44 -9.76 -11.58
N LYS A 91 6.92 -9.03 -12.59
CA LYS A 91 7.44 -9.59 -13.84
C LYS A 91 8.83 -10.20 -13.66
N SER A 92 9.73 -9.52 -12.95
CA SER A 92 11.15 -9.91 -12.82
C SER A 92 11.40 -10.92 -11.70
N LEU A 93 10.76 -10.76 -10.55
CA LEU A 93 10.97 -11.63 -9.38
C LEU A 93 9.94 -12.76 -9.30
N GLY A 94 8.70 -12.50 -9.71
CA GLY A 94 7.64 -13.50 -9.70
C GLY A 94 7.47 -14.19 -8.34
N LYS A 95 7.55 -15.52 -8.34
CA LYS A 95 7.42 -16.36 -7.13
C LYS A 95 8.62 -16.31 -6.19
N ASP A 96 9.75 -15.79 -6.64
CA ASP A 96 10.99 -15.74 -5.86
C ASP A 96 11.02 -14.55 -4.88
N SER A 97 9.96 -13.72 -4.88
CA SER A 97 9.78 -12.65 -3.92
C SER A 97 8.67 -12.97 -2.91
N PRO A 98 9.00 -13.12 -1.62
CA PRO A 98 8.01 -13.28 -0.55
C PRO A 98 7.01 -12.13 -0.50
N ILE A 99 7.45 -10.90 -0.76
CA ILE A 99 6.59 -9.71 -0.80
C ILE A 99 5.57 -9.81 -1.94
N VAL A 100 6.02 -10.15 -3.15
CA VAL A 100 5.13 -10.32 -4.31
C VAL A 100 4.11 -11.44 -4.08
N ASN A 101 4.54 -12.55 -3.49
CA ASN A 101 3.65 -13.66 -3.17
C ASN A 101 2.59 -13.25 -2.14
N ARG A 102 3.00 -12.53 -1.08
CA ARG A 102 2.07 -12.05 -0.07
C ARG A 102 1.07 -11.05 -0.66
N MET A 103 1.53 -10.11 -1.45
CA MET A 103 0.67 -9.13 -2.12
C MET A 103 -0.39 -9.81 -2.98
N ARG A 104 -0.01 -10.78 -3.81
CA ARG A 104 -0.95 -11.54 -4.64
C ARG A 104 -2.00 -12.28 -3.83
N SER A 105 -1.64 -12.80 -2.65
CA SER A 105 -2.58 -13.52 -1.78
C SER A 105 -3.67 -12.63 -1.18
N MET A 106 -3.54 -11.31 -1.26
CA MET A 106 -4.55 -10.35 -0.80
C MET A 106 -5.72 -10.19 -1.79
N GLY A 107 -5.62 -10.78 -2.99
CA GLY A 107 -6.71 -10.84 -3.96
C GLY A 107 -7.13 -9.52 -4.61
N LYS A 108 -6.36 -8.45 -4.43
CA LYS A 108 -6.61 -7.10 -4.96
C LYS A 108 -5.40 -6.59 -5.74
N GLU A 109 -5.56 -5.48 -6.47
CA GLU A 109 -4.47 -4.80 -7.15
C GLU A 109 -3.64 -3.95 -6.16
N TRP A 110 -3.18 -4.59 -5.11
CA TRP A 110 -2.27 -4.00 -4.15
C TRP A 110 -0.89 -3.82 -4.76
N PHE A 111 -0.15 -2.82 -4.28
CA PHE A 111 1.23 -2.57 -4.70
C PHE A 111 2.12 -2.22 -3.51
N VAL A 112 3.44 -2.38 -3.70
CA VAL A 112 4.45 -1.93 -2.75
C VAL A 112 4.68 -0.44 -2.99
N PRO A 113 4.52 0.41 -1.97
CA PRO A 113 4.69 1.86 -2.12
C PRO A 113 6.10 2.24 -2.58
N SER A 114 6.22 3.26 -3.43
CA SER A 114 7.48 3.96 -3.67
C SER A 114 7.83 4.89 -2.49
N VAL A 115 9.03 5.46 -2.49
CA VAL A 115 9.41 6.50 -1.52
C VAL A 115 8.42 7.66 -1.56
N GLY A 116 7.94 8.04 -2.75
CA GLY A 116 6.97 9.12 -2.92
C GLY A 116 5.64 8.85 -2.22
N GLU A 117 5.09 7.62 -2.34
CA GLU A 117 3.87 7.24 -1.62
C GLU A 117 4.10 7.15 -0.10
N TRP A 118 5.26 6.70 0.36
CA TRP A 118 5.59 6.74 1.79
C TRP A 118 5.64 8.16 2.34
N ARG A 119 6.23 9.11 1.60
CA ARG A 119 6.21 10.55 1.95
C ARG A 119 4.80 11.12 1.96
N LEU A 120 3.97 10.70 1.02
CA LEU A 120 2.56 11.10 0.97
C LEU A 120 1.82 10.59 2.23
N LEU A 121 2.01 9.31 2.59
CA LEU A 121 1.42 8.71 3.78
C LEU A 121 1.86 9.43 5.06
N ARG A 122 3.15 9.77 5.16
CA ARG A 122 3.71 10.47 6.33
C ARG A 122 2.97 11.76 6.66
N LYS A 123 2.46 12.48 5.66
CA LYS A 123 1.64 13.69 5.87
C LYS A 123 0.31 13.41 6.57
N SER A 124 -0.17 12.17 6.52
CA SER A 124 -1.43 11.72 7.15
C SER A 124 -1.19 10.82 8.37
N TYR A 125 0.05 10.73 8.85
CA TYR A 125 0.46 9.75 9.85
C TYR A 125 -0.39 9.77 11.11
N ASP A 126 -0.57 10.94 11.74
CA ASP A 126 -1.31 11.05 13.02
C ASP A 126 -2.75 10.57 12.89
N ARG A 127 -3.38 10.91 11.76
CA ARG A 127 -4.75 10.45 11.47
C ARG A 127 -4.80 8.94 11.27
N LEU A 128 -3.87 8.37 10.50
CA LEU A 128 -3.79 6.94 10.27
C LEU A 128 -3.54 6.18 11.56
N PHE A 129 -2.64 6.69 12.40
CA PHE A 129 -2.33 6.09 13.69
C PHE A 129 -3.59 6.02 14.56
N ALA A 130 -4.32 7.13 14.69
CA ALA A 130 -5.57 7.19 15.46
C ALA A 130 -6.64 6.24 14.90
N MET A 131 -6.75 6.12 13.58
CA MET A 131 -7.72 5.21 12.95
C MET A 131 -7.34 3.74 13.14
N LEU A 132 -6.07 3.38 13.00
CA LEU A 132 -5.60 2.01 13.22
C LEU A 132 -5.81 1.55 14.67
N ASP A 133 -5.75 2.48 15.62
CA ASP A 133 -6.01 2.19 17.05
C ASP A 133 -7.47 1.76 17.31
N THR A 134 -8.39 2.12 16.43
CA THR A 134 -9.80 1.70 16.51
C THR A 134 -10.06 0.32 15.93
N VAL A 135 -9.09 -0.27 15.23
CA VAL A 135 -9.27 -1.55 14.53
C VAL A 135 -8.76 -2.70 15.38
N PRO A 136 -9.63 -3.64 15.78
CA PRO A 136 -9.20 -4.83 16.51
C PRO A 136 -8.13 -5.60 15.74
N GLN A 137 -7.01 -5.92 16.40
CA GLN A 137 -5.91 -6.71 15.85
C GLN A 137 -5.13 -6.05 14.70
N ALA A 138 -5.44 -4.81 14.31
CA ALA A 138 -4.58 -4.09 13.37
C ALA A 138 -3.24 -3.78 14.04
N ARG A 139 -2.15 -4.01 13.33
CA ARG A 139 -0.86 -3.48 13.78
C ARG A 139 -0.83 -1.99 13.56
N GLN A 140 -0.41 -1.27 14.59
CA GLN A 140 -0.10 0.15 14.46
C GLN A 140 0.99 0.34 13.42
N ILE A 141 0.88 1.42 12.64
CA ILE A 141 1.97 1.80 11.77
C ILE A 141 3.14 2.32 12.62
N GLY A 142 4.24 1.57 12.64
CA GLY A 142 5.42 1.91 13.42
C GLY A 142 6.26 2.98 12.75
N MET A 143 7.02 3.72 13.54
CA MET A 143 8.08 4.61 13.06
C MET A 143 9.34 3.79 12.73
N ASN A 144 9.22 2.91 11.76
CA ASN A 144 10.22 1.92 11.37
C ASN A 144 10.59 2.07 9.88
N ASN A 145 11.52 1.22 9.45
CA ASN A 145 11.87 1.09 8.04
C ASN A 145 10.90 0.15 7.33
N TYR A 146 10.37 0.61 6.20
CA TYR A 146 9.46 -0.13 5.33
C TYR A 146 10.09 -0.33 3.96
N TRP A 147 9.91 -1.50 3.37
CA TRP A 147 10.27 -1.72 1.98
C TRP A 147 9.59 -0.70 1.06
N SER A 148 10.37 -0.19 0.11
CA SER A 148 9.91 0.68 -0.97
C SER A 148 10.12 -0.01 -2.31
N SER A 149 9.20 0.20 -3.25
CA SER A 149 9.36 -0.26 -4.63
C SER A 149 10.24 0.64 -5.48
N THR A 150 10.70 1.78 -4.97
CA THR A 150 11.73 2.59 -5.63
C THR A 150 12.99 1.74 -5.79
N PRO A 151 13.52 1.55 -7.00
CA PRO A 151 14.73 0.75 -7.21
C PRO A 151 15.97 1.45 -6.65
N GLU A 152 16.96 0.64 -6.26
CA GLU A 152 18.32 1.13 -6.01
C GLU A 152 18.89 1.71 -7.30
N PRO A 153 19.31 3.00 -7.32
CA PRO A 153 19.74 3.66 -8.54
C PRO A 153 21.10 3.21 -9.06
N ASP A 154 21.97 2.68 -8.19
CA ASP A 154 23.32 2.24 -8.59
C ASP A 154 23.34 0.74 -8.92
N PRO A 155 23.54 0.37 -10.20
CA PRO A 155 23.59 -1.01 -10.62
C PRO A 155 24.77 -1.81 -10.03
N ALA A 156 25.75 -1.15 -9.41
CA ALA A 156 26.82 -1.81 -8.69
C ALA A 156 26.36 -2.52 -7.42
N TYR A 157 25.15 -2.21 -6.95
CA TYR A 157 24.56 -2.75 -5.72
C TYR A 157 23.32 -3.65 -5.98
N PRO A 158 23.45 -4.74 -6.75
CA PRO A 158 22.31 -5.59 -7.15
C PRO A 158 21.67 -6.34 -5.98
N HIS A 159 22.33 -6.37 -4.81
CA HIS A 159 21.83 -7.03 -3.59
C HIS A 159 20.96 -6.11 -2.73
N TYR A 160 20.94 -4.81 -3.03
CA TYR A 160 20.20 -3.84 -2.22
C TYR A 160 18.88 -3.46 -2.85
N GLY A 161 17.93 -3.15 -1.98
CA GLY A 161 16.67 -2.49 -2.28
C GLY A 161 16.50 -1.30 -1.36
N ILE A 162 15.58 -0.43 -1.67
CA ILE A 162 15.33 0.78 -0.90
C ILE A 162 14.31 0.51 0.19
N THR A 163 14.62 0.96 1.40
CA THR A 163 13.67 1.11 2.51
C THR A 163 13.43 2.56 2.81
N TYR A 164 12.27 2.87 3.38
CA TYR A 164 11.91 4.21 3.83
C TYR A 164 11.74 4.23 5.35
N ASP A 165 12.51 5.09 6.02
CA ASP A 165 12.38 5.39 7.44
C ASP A 165 11.27 6.42 7.65
N LEU A 166 10.15 5.94 8.15
CA LEU A 166 8.96 6.79 8.35
C LEU A 166 9.17 7.86 9.42
N TYR A 167 10.04 7.61 10.40
CA TYR A 167 10.39 8.57 11.44
C TYR A 167 11.32 9.67 10.91
N GLY A 168 12.43 9.26 10.29
CA GLY A 168 13.49 10.16 9.85
C GLY A 168 13.21 10.89 8.54
N ASP A 169 12.12 10.54 7.82
CA ASP A 169 11.81 11.05 6.47
C ASP A 169 12.97 10.87 5.50
N ARG A 170 13.57 9.70 5.52
CA ARG A 170 14.71 9.36 4.67
C ARG A 170 14.57 7.94 4.14
N TYR A 171 15.23 7.68 3.05
CA TYR A 171 15.37 6.33 2.52
C TYR A 171 16.83 5.87 2.61
N ALA A 172 17.02 4.56 2.63
CA ALA A 172 18.32 3.94 2.74
C ALA A 172 18.31 2.58 2.03
N ASP A 173 19.49 2.13 1.68
CA ASP A 173 19.71 0.80 1.13
C ASP A 173 19.54 -0.24 2.23
N SER A 174 18.93 -1.35 1.87
CA SER A 174 18.80 -2.52 2.73
C SER A 174 19.03 -3.77 1.89
N ASN A 175 19.69 -4.76 2.47
CA ASN A 175 19.93 -6.01 1.77
C ASN A 175 18.57 -6.68 1.49
N LYS A 176 18.34 -7.10 0.25
CA LYS A 176 17.07 -7.68 -0.19
C LYS A 176 16.70 -8.97 0.53
N SER A 177 17.68 -9.69 1.04
CA SER A 177 17.47 -10.91 1.85
C SER A 177 17.09 -10.63 3.30
N ASP A 178 17.27 -9.40 3.78
CA ASP A 178 16.89 -9.04 5.13
C ASP A 178 15.38 -8.82 5.23
N SER A 179 14.81 -9.19 6.37
CA SER A 179 13.40 -8.93 6.64
C SER A 179 13.19 -7.49 7.08
N CYS A 180 12.38 -6.74 6.33
CA CYS A 180 11.91 -5.42 6.71
C CYS A 180 10.38 -5.38 6.68
N LEU A 181 9.81 -4.38 7.33
CA LEU A 181 8.37 -4.18 7.32
C LEU A 181 7.87 -3.85 5.92
N VAL A 182 6.69 -4.32 5.60
CA VAL A 182 5.96 -3.96 4.39
C VAL A 182 4.48 -3.79 4.69
N ARG A 183 3.89 -2.72 4.17
CA ARG A 183 2.47 -2.52 4.00
C ARG A 183 2.19 -2.21 2.56
N PHE A 184 1.10 -2.74 2.06
CA PHE A 184 0.70 -2.51 0.69
C PHE A 184 -0.23 -1.30 0.60
N MET A 185 -0.22 -0.68 -0.56
CA MET A 185 -1.16 0.37 -0.91
C MET A 185 -2.02 -0.05 -2.09
N LEU A 186 -3.19 0.57 -2.20
CA LEU A 186 -4.10 0.42 -3.32
C LEU A 186 -4.50 1.82 -3.79
N ARG A 187 -4.55 2.02 -5.09
CA ARG A 187 -5.08 3.24 -5.69
C ARG A 187 -6.44 2.94 -6.32
N VAL A 188 -7.49 3.48 -5.71
CA VAL A 188 -8.86 3.28 -6.17
C VAL A 188 -9.31 4.47 -7.00
N LYS A 189 -9.70 4.22 -8.25
CA LYS A 189 -10.34 5.21 -9.09
C LYS A 189 -11.76 5.47 -8.59
N LEU A 190 -12.12 6.73 -8.48
CA LEU A 190 -13.44 7.15 -8.03
C LEU A 190 -14.28 7.55 -9.24
N ASP A 191 -15.48 7.01 -9.33
CA ASP A 191 -16.46 7.43 -10.31
C ASP A 191 -16.94 8.85 -9.98
N LYS A 192 -17.23 9.61 -11.03
CA LYS A 192 -17.70 11.02 -10.90
C LYS A 192 -19.14 11.07 -10.40
#